data_8ab178f06dbf6f77bebddddebc544939
#
_entry.id   8ab178f06dbf6f77bebddddebc544939
#
_cell.length_a   1.000
_cell.length_b   1.000
_cell.length_c   1.000
_cell.angle_alpha   90.00
_cell.angle_beta   90.00
_cell.angle_gamma   90.00
#
_symmetry.space_group_name_H-M   'P 1'
#
loop_
_entity.id
_entity.type
_entity.pdbx_description
1 polymer ?
#
loop_
_entity_poly.entity_id
_entity_poly.type
_entity_poly.pdbx_seq_one_letter_code
_entity_poly.pdbx_strand_id
1 'polypeptide(L)'
;MIDQAGIMMAQGKKIACERIQGVNDNMAKSHYHEYFELYYLESGRRFHMVQDEMYEMYPGQFMIFAPYIMHRSFGDQNMPFKRLVLYFQSGEVLSEELKKTVEAGVGVYRPDRQEETFIHRILGNILEEQEKPEVFSDEYMATQLNGLLLQIARKLEKPERVKKLDRIGEVLHFIHTNFDKEISLEQLSRTFYLSPYYLCREFKKHTNTTIVQYLNVTRIMNAQRKLMETNQSITQISRETGFSNITHFNRVFKSITGVSPTQ
;
A
#
# COMPACT_ATOMS: atom_id res chain seq x y z
N MET A 1 5.68 8.41 2.59
CA MET A 1 7.14 8.51 2.84
C MET A 1 7.80 7.64 1.78
N ILE A 2 8.86 8.11 1.13
CA ILE A 2 9.68 7.23 0.29
C ILE A 2 10.42 6.33 1.28
N ASP A 3 10.29 5.02 1.12
CA ASP A 3 11.02 4.07 1.95
C ASP A 3 12.51 4.01 1.60
N GLN A 4 13.32 3.44 2.47
CA GLN A 4 14.77 3.37 2.29
C GLN A 4 15.14 2.56 1.05
N ALA A 5 14.41 1.49 0.77
CA ALA A 5 14.64 0.68 -0.43
C ALA A 5 14.38 1.50 -1.71
N GLY A 6 13.35 2.36 -1.74
CA GLY A 6 13.10 3.27 -2.85
C GLY A 6 14.21 4.31 -3.04
N ILE A 7 14.80 4.81 -1.94
CA ILE A 7 15.99 5.69 -2.02
C ILE A 7 17.18 4.95 -2.62
N MET A 8 17.41 3.71 -2.23
CA MET A 8 18.49 2.87 -2.78
C MET A 8 18.31 2.62 -4.28
N MET A 9 17.08 2.36 -4.74
CA MET A 9 16.78 2.24 -6.17
C MET A 9 17.08 3.54 -6.93
N ALA A 10 16.68 4.69 -6.37
CA ALA A 10 16.99 6.00 -6.94
C ALA A 10 18.50 6.31 -7.00
N GLN A 11 19.30 5.70 -6.13
CA GLN A 11 20.76 5.77 -6.12
C GLN A 11 21.43 4.77 -7.09
N GLY A 12 20.64 4.02 -7.87
CA GLY A 12 21.13 3.09 -8.88
C GLY A 12 21.33 1.65 -8.41
N LYS A 13 20.88 1.30 -7.20
CA LYS A 13 20.84 -0.12 -6.81
C LYS A 13 19.88 -0.87 -7.72
N LYS A 14 20.24 -2.11 -8.04
CA LYS A 14 19.44 -2.97 -8.95
C LYS A 14 18.39 -3.78 -8.21
N ILE A 15 18.68 -4.13 -6.97
CA ILE A 15 17.80 -4.85 -6.04
C ILE A 15 17.90 -4.12 -4.69
N ALA A 16 16.75 -3.89 -4.04
CA ALA A 16 16.69 -3.31 -2.70
C ALA A 16 15.54 -3.90 -1.91
N CYS A 17 15.79 -4.26 -0.65
CA CYS A 17 14.81 -4.84 0.25
C CYS A 17 14.71 -4.01 1.53
N GLU A 18 13.49 -3.86 2.06
CA GLU A 18 13.29 -3.18 3.35
C GLU A 18 12.16 -3.84 4.14
N ARG A 19 12.37 -3.95 5.45
CA ARG A 19 11.32 -4.32 6.39
C ARG A 19 10.75 -3.08 7.04
N ILE A 20 9.50 -2.80 6.81
CA ILE A 20 8.79 -1.61 7.27
C ILE A 20 7.74 -2.01 8.28
N GLN A 21 7.74 -1.34 9.42
CA GLN A 21 6.68 -1.45 10.41
C GLN A 21 6.19 -0.07 10.78
N GLY A 22 4.90 0.05 11.01
CA GLY A 22 4.32 1.35 11.34
C GLY A 22 2.85 1.27 11.70
N VAL A 23 2.34 2.45 11.98
CA VAL A 23 0.92 2.70 12.20
C VAL A 23 0.56 3.89 11.33
N ASN A 24 -0.55 3.83 10.60
CA ASN A 24 -1.03 4.94 9.77
C ASN A 24 -0.09 5.36 8.61
N ASP A 25 0.80 4.50 8.12
CA ASP A 25 1.61 4.76 6.94
C ASP A 25 0.76 4.55 5.67
N ASN A 26 -0.04 5.54 5.34
CA ASN A 26 -0.95 5.51 4.19
C ASN A 26 -0.44 6.44 3.10
N MET A 27 -0.33 5.90 1.89
CA MET A 27 0.04 6.69 0.73
C MET A 27 -1.11 7.61 0.33
N ALA A 28 -0.83 8.92 0.26
CA ALA A 28 -1.84 9.93 -0.04
C ALA A 28 -2.32 9.91 -1.50
N LYS A 29 -1.43 9.58 -2.42
CA LYS A 29 -1.71 9.51 -3.86
C LYS A 29 -1.18 8.20 -4.43
N SER A 30 -1.82 7.75 -5.49
CA SER A 30 -1.24 6.70 -6.32
C SER A 30 0.06 7.20 -6.93
N HIS A 31 1.03 6.32 -7.04
CA HIS A 31 2.32 6.57 -7.65
C HIS A 31 2.70 5.39 -8.55
N TYR A 32 3.74 5.54 -9.30
CA TYR A 32 4.37 4.48 -10.07
C TYR A 32 5.89 4.65 -10.00
N HIS A 33 6.60 3.61 -10.33
CA HIS A 33 8.06 3.60 -10.45
C HIS A 33 8.48 2.74 -11.63
N GLU A 34 9.75 2.83 -12.04
CA GLU A 34 10.30 2.15 -13.21
C GLU A 34 10.83 0.73 -12.93
N TYR A 35 10.71 0.27 -11.70
CA TYR A 35 11.14 -1.04 -11.23
C TYR A 35 9.96 -1.87 -10.73
N PHE A 36 10.15 -3.16 -10.57
CA PHE A 36 9.18 -4.06 -9.94
C PHE A 36 9.17 -3.85 -8.43
N GLU A 37 8.01 -4.04 -7.81
CA GLU A 37 7.84 -4.14 -6.37
C GLU A 37 7.16 -5.47 -6.01
N LEU A 38 7.77 -6.24 -5.12
CA LEU A 38 7.08 -7.31 -4.42
C LEU A 38 6.78 -6.81 -3.00
N TYR A 39 5.52 -6.76 -2.67
CA TYR A 39 5.00 -6.38 -1.37
C TYR A 39 4.53 -7.63 -0.62
N TYR A 40 5.14 -7.95 0.51
CA TYR A 40 4.78 -9.08 1.37
C TYR A 40 4.30 -8.56 2.73
N LEU A 41 3.09 -8.94 3.16
CA LEU A 41 2.53 -8.52 4.43
C LEU A 41 2.83 -9.53 5.54
N GLU A 42 3.66 -9.16 6.52
CA GLU A 42 4.00 -10.00 7.66
C GLU A 42 2.93 -9.95 8.78
N SER A 43 2.35 -8.78 9.02
CA SER A 43 1.29 -8.61 10.02
C SER A 43 0.40 -7.40 9.73
N GLY A 44 -0.79 -7.38 10.34
CA GLY A 44 -1.78 -6.34 10.13
C GLY A 44 -2.70 -6.61 8.94
N ARG A 45 -3.39 -5.57 8.48
CA ARG A 45 -4.27 -5.60 7.30
C ARG A 45 -3.97 -4.38 6.45
N ARG A 46 -3.83 -4.57 5.14
CA ARG A 46 -3.55 -3.48 4.19
C ARG A 46 -4.47 -3.56 2.99
N PHE A 47 -4.71 -2.41 2.41
CA PHE A 47 -5.42 -2.25 1.16
C PHE A 47 -4.47 -1.70 0.11
N HIS A 48 -4.58 -2.20 -1.11
CA HIS A 48 -3.87 -1.70 -2.26
C HIS A 48 -4.86 -1.29 -3.33
N MET A 49 -4.72 -0.08 -3.82
CA MET A 49 -5.38 0.36 -5.04
C MET A 49 -4.38 0.23 -6.18
N VAL A 50 -4.75 -0.56 -7.18
CA VAL A 50 -3.93 -0.79 -8.38
C VAL A 50 -4.78 -0.41 -9.57
N GLN A 51 -4.38 0.64 -10.29
CA GLN A 51 -5.23 1.26 -11.29
C GLN A 51 -6.58 1.64 -10.67
N ASP A 52 -7.69 1.07 -11.13
CA ASP A 52 -9.05 1.32 -10.62
C ASP A 52 -9.61 0.16 -9.78
N GLU A 53 -8.76 -0.83 -9.44
CA GLU A 53 -9.15 -1.97 -8.62
C GLU A 53 -8.55 -1.90 -7.22
N MET A 54 -9.32 -2.30 -6.23
CA MET A 54 -8.87 -2.36 -4.84
C MET A 54 -8.72 -3.80 -4.39
N TYR A 55 -7.63 -4.06 -3.69
CA TYR A 55 -7.25 -5.36 -3.15
C TYR A 55 -7.05 -5.26 -1.65
N GLU A 56 -7.58 -6.22 -0.90
CA GLU A 56 -7.36 -6.36 0.53
C GLU A 56 -6.35 -7.46 0.80
N MET A 57 -5.36 -7.16 1.65
CA MET A 57 -4.29 -8.08 2.00
C MET A 57 -4.28 -8.42 3.48
N TYR A 58 -3.99 -9.68 3.76
CA TYR A 58 -3.84 -10.26 5.09
C TYR A 58 -2.42 -10.82 5.29
N PRO A 59 -1.99 -11.09 6.53
CA PRO A 59 -0.68 -11.66 6.81
C PRO A 59 -0.39 -12.92 6.01
N GLY A 60 0.84 -13.06 5.55
CA GLY A 60 1.31 -14.15 4.71
C GLY A 60 1.03 -13.98 3.21
N GLN A 61 0.27 -12.97 2.83
CA GLN A 61 -0.02 -12.70 1.42
C GLN A 61 1.02 -11.76 0.80
N PHE A 62 1.20 -11.87 -0.51
CA PHE A 62 2.04 -10.96 -1.28
C PHE A 62 1.33 -10.45 -2.53
N MET A 63 1.86 -9.35 -3.08
CA MET A 63 1.45 -8.75 -4.33
C MET A 63 2.69 -8.31 -5.11
N ILE A 64 2.64 -8.37 -6.43
CA ILE A 64 3.71 -7.86 -7.29
C ILE A 64 3.14 -6.73 -8.14
N PHE A 65 3.83 -5.61 -8.15
CA PHE A 65 3.56 -4.48 -9.03
C PHE A 65 4.61 -4.44 -10.12
N ALA A 66 4.15 -4.47 -11.37
CA ALA A 66 5.02 -4.29 -12.53
C ALA A 66 5.43 -2.80 -12.66
N PRO A 67 6.54 -2.51 -13.38
CA PRO A 67 6.93 -1.14 -13.68
C PRO A 67 5.78 -0.33 -14.30
N TYR A 68 5.71 0.95 -13.92
CA TYR A 68 4.72 1.93 -14.41
C TYR A 68 3.26 1.64 -14.07
N ILE A 69 2.98 0.64 -13.24
CA ILE A 69 1.61 0.39 -12.74
C ILE A 69 1.30 1.37 -11.61
N MET A 70 0.24 2.17 -11.82
CA MET A 70 -0.26 3.09 -10.80
C MET A 70 -0.84 2.31 -9.63
N HIS A 71 -0.28 2.51 -8.45
CA HIS A 71 -0.74 1.86 -7.22
C HIS A 71 -0.57 2.75 -5.99
N ARG A 72 -1.26 2.40 -4.92
CA ARG A 72 -1.07 2.96 -3.58
C ARG A 72 -1.45 1.97 -2.50
N SER A 73 -0.80 2.05 -1.35
CA SER A 73 -1.07 1.24 -0.17
C SER A 73 -1.61 2.09 0.97
N PHE A 74 -2.61 1.58 1.68
CA PHE A 74 -3.17 2.20 2.88
C PHE A 74 -3.70 1.14 3.83
N GLY A 75 -3.95 1.50 5.07
CA GLY A 75 -4.50 0.61 6.10
C GLY A 75 -5.52 1.34 6.96
N ASP A 76 -6.14 0.59 7.87
CA ASP A 76 -7.07 1.13 8.86
C ASP A 76 -6.33 2.02 9.87
N GLN A 77 -7.10 2.96 10.43
CA GLN A 77 -6.59 3.86 11.45
C GLN A 77 -6.09 3.09 12.68
N ASN A 78 -4.90 3.47 13.15
CA ASN A 78 -4.27 2.91 14.36
C ASN A 78 -4.04 1.38 14.33
N MET A 79 -4.14 0.77 13.17
CA MET A 79 -3.79 -0.65 12.99
C MET A 79 -2.30 -0.77 12.68
N PRO A 80 -1.53 -1.40 13.57
CA PRO A 80 -0.13 -1.67 13.29
C PRO A 80 0.00 -2.68 12.15
N PHE A 81 1.03 -2.51 11.35
CA PHE A 81 1.38 -3.45 10.28
C PHE A 81 2.88 -3.65 10.22
N LYS A 82 3.27 -4.77 9.61
CA LYS A 82 4.66 -5.09 9.27
C LYS A 82 4.69 -5.70 7.89
N ARG A 83 5.57 -5.20 7.04
CA ARG A 83 5.73 -5.64 5.65
C ARG A 83 7.20 -5.76 5.27
N LEU A 84 7.47 -6.59 4.27
CA LEU A 84 8.69 -6.56 3.49
C LEU A 84 8.36 -6.04 2.10
N VAL A 85 9.19 -5.13 1.60
CA VAL A 85 9.17 -4.70 0.21
C VAL A 85 10.48 -5.11 -0.44
N LEU A 86 10.39 -5.64 -1.66
CA LEU A 86 11.53 -5.98 -2.49
C LEU A 86 11.36 -5.27 -3.83
N TYR A 87 12.24 -4.32 -4.11
CA TYR A 87 12.32 -3.61 -5.38
C TYR A 87 13.43 -4.23 -6.25
N PHE A 88 13.17 -4.36 -7.55
CA PHE A 88 14.17 -4.88 -8.47
C PHE A 88 13.97 -4.35 -9.88
N GLN A 89 15.07 -4.08 -10.58
CA GLN A 89 15.04 -3.63 -11.96
C GLN A 89 14.68 -4.77 -12.92
N SER A 90 14.06 -4.44 -14.03
CA SER A 90 13.67 -5.40 -15.08
C SER A 90 14.85 -6.22 -15.63
N GLY A 91 16.05 -5.62 -15.64
CA GLY A 91 17.27 -6.29 -16.08
C GLY A 91 17.78 -7.41 -15.15
N GLU A 92 17.28 -7.47 -13.92
CA GLU A 92 17.66 -8.50 -12.95
C GLU A 92 16.80 -9.78 -13.06
N VAL A 93 15.73 -9.75 -13.87
CA VAL A 93 14.87 -10.92 -14.11
C VAL A 93 15.53 -11.86 -15.13
N LEU A 94 15.64 -13.14 -14.77
CA LEU A 94 16.40 -14.15 -15.46
C LEU A 94 16.11 -14.29 -16.96
N SER A 95 14.86 -14.11 -17.39
CA SER A 95 14.45 -14.22 -18.78
C SER A 95 13.25 -13.33 -19.10
N GLU A 96 13.09 -12.99 -20.38
CA GLU A 96 11.92 -12.24 -20.88
C GLU A 96 10.60 -13.00 -20.70
N GLU A 97 10.61 -14.32 -20.71
CA GLU A 97 9.42 -15.14 -20.47
C GLU A 97 8.98 -15.03 -19.00
N LEU A 98 9.92 -15.17 -18.06
CA LEU A 98 9.66 -14.99 -16.64
C LEU A 98 9.16 -13.59 -16.35
N LYS A 99 9.79 -12.57 -16.94
CA LYS A 99 9.40 -11.17 -16.79
C LYS A 99 7.95 -10.94 -17.24
N LYS A 100 7.57 -11.38 -18.44
CA LYS A 100 6.20 -11.26 -18.93
C LYS A 100 5.19 -11.97 -18.04
N THR A 101 5.54 -13.13 -17.51
CA THR A 101 4.69 -13.90 -16.58
C THR A 101 4.45 -13.10 -15.29
N VAL A 102 5.50 -12.52 -14.73
CA VAL A 102 5.42 -11.69 -13.50
C VAL A 102 4.65 -10.39 -13.77
N GLU A 103 4.87 -9.73 -14.90
CA GLU A 103 4.14 -8.52 -15.33
C GLU A 103 2.63 -8.76 -15.47
N ALA A 104 2.24 -9.92 -15.99
CA ALA A 104 0.83 -10.28 -16.15
C ALA A 104 0.14 -10.65 -14.82
N GLY A 105 0.91 -10.92 -13.78
CA GLY A 105 0.44 -11.42 -12.51
C GLY A 105 -0.03 -10.33 -11.54
N VAL A 106 -0.97 -9.48 -11.94
CA VAL A 106 -1.56 -8.49 -11.02
C VAL A 106 -2.59 -9.16 -10.12
N GLY A 107 -2.42 -9.04 -8.81
CA GLY A 107 -3.35 -9.57 -7.83
C GLY A 107 -2.70 -9.89 -6.49
N VAL A 108 -3.52 -10.25 -5.50
CA VAL A 108 -3.07 -10.72 -4.19
C VAL A 108 -2.93 -12.24 -4.23
N TYR A 109 -1.79 -12.73 -3.82
CA TYR A 109 -1.48 -14.15 -3.78
C TYR A 109 -1.41 -14.64 -2.35
N ARG A 110 -2.02 -15.81 -2.10
CA ARG A 110 -1.95 -16.50 -0.83
C ARG A 110 -1.06 -17.73 -0.99
N PRO A 111 0.19 -17.67 -0.53
CA PRO A 111 1.04 -18.86 -0.51
C PRO A 111 0.52 -19.89 0.48
N ASP A 112 0.82 -21.15 0.25
CA ASP A 112 0.68 -22.18 1.27
C ASP A 112 1.77 -22.02 2.35
N ARG A 113 1.69 -22.79 3.43
CA ARG A 113 2.62 -22.67 4.56
C ARG A 113 4.09 -22.94 4.20
N GLN A 114 4.35 -23.83 3.24
CA GLN A 114 5.72 -24.12 2.78
C GLN A 114 6.26 -22.98 1.94
N GLU A 115 5.42 -22.43 1.08
CA GLU A 115 5.73 -21.27 0.24
C GLU A 115 5.94 -20.02 1.06
N GLU A 116 5.08 -19.78 2.06
CA GLU A 116 5.22 -18.66 2.99
C GLU A 116 6.59 -18.71 3.68
N THR A 117 6.98 -19.88 4.18
CA THR A 117 8.29 -20.09 4.80
C THR A 117 9.43 -19.83 3.82
N PHE A 118 9.28 -20.28 2.57
CA PHE A 118 10.27 -20.08 1.51
C PHE A 118 10.40 -18.59 1.15
N ILE A 119 9.29 -17.91 0.90
CA ILE A 119 9.27 -16.48 0.55
C ILE A 119 9.91 -15.65 1.66
N HIS A 120 9.49 -15.88 2.90
CA HIS A 120 10.02 -15.16 4.06
C HIS A 120 11.52 -15.36 4.24
N ARG A 121 12.01 -16.60 4.04
CA ARG A 121 13.44 -16.90 4.10
C ARG A 121 14.24 -16.18 3.02
N ILE A 122 13.75 -16.20 1.77
CA ILE A 122 14.44 -15.55 0.65
C ILE A 122 14.50 -14.03 0.85
N LEU A 123 13.38 -13.40 1.25
CA LEU A 123 13.36 -11.97 1.55
C LEU A 123 14.28 -11.61 2.72
N GLY A 124 14.35 -12.48 3.73
CA GLY A 124 15.28 -12.35 4.85
C GLY A 124 16.75 -12.44 4.41
N ASN A 125 17.09 -13.41 3.54
CA ASN A 125 18.44 -13.55 3.01
C ASN A 125 18.88 -12.31 2.20
N ILE A 126 18.00 -11.79 1.35
CA ILE A 126 18.29 -10.57 0.57
C ILE A 126 18.50 -9.36 1.49
N LEU A 127 17.68 -9.22 2.53
CA LEU A 127 17.80 -8.12 3.50
C LEU A 127 19.11 -8.22 4.28
N GLU A 128 19.47 -9.42 4.76
CA GLU A 128 20.72 -9.66 5.50
C GLU A 128 21.94 -9.39 4.63
N GLU A 129 21.95 -9.87 3.37
CA GLU A 129 23.02 -9.64 2.41
C GLU A 129 23.18 -8.15 2.09
N GLN A 130 22.06 -7.42 1.96
CA GLN A 130 22.08 -5.97 1.72
C GLN A 130 22.69 -5.20 2.90
N GLU A 131 22.41 -5.64 4.15
CA GLU A 131 22.95 -5.02 5.36
C GLU A 131 24.43 -5.33 5.57
N LYS A 132 24.86 -6.52 5.17
CA LYS A 132 26.23 -7.03 5.35
C LYS A 132 26.75 -7.69 4.05
N PRO A 133 27.02 -6.88 3.02
CA PRO A 133 27.42 -7.42 1.73
C PRO A 133 28.75 -8.15 1.80
N GLU A 134 28.80 -9.34 1.17
CA GLU A 134 29.99 -10.15 1.02
C GLU A 134 30.46 -10.15 -0.45
N VAL A 135 31.48 -10.93 -0.74
CA VAL A 135 31.96 -11.13 -2.13
C VAL A 135 30.84 -11.77 -2.96
N PHE A 136 30.57 -11.24 -4.15
CA PHE A 136 29.46 -11.65 -5.03
C PHE A 136 28.06 -11.34 -4.49
N SER A 137 27.91 -10.30 -3.68
CA SER A 137 26.63 -9.91 -3.08
C SER A 137 25.56 -9.63 -4.12
N ASP A 138 25.87 -8.91 -5.21
CA ASP A 138 24.92 -8.61 -6.28
C ASP A 138 24.43 -9.88 -6.98
N GLU A 139 25.33 -10.81 -7.29
CA GLU A 139 25.01 -12.11 -7.90
C GLU A 139 24.20 -13.00 -6.95
N TYR A 140 24.51 -12.95 -5.65
CA TYR A 140 23.76 -13.69 -4.65
C TYR A 140 22.34 -13.17 -4.54
N MET A 141 22.15 -11.85 -4.41
CA MET A 141 20.82 -11.23 -4.37
C MET A 141 20.02 -11.50 -5.64
N ALA A 142 20.65 -11.41 -6.83
CA ALA A 142 20.00 -11.75 -8.09
C ALA A 142 19.58 -13.21 -8.17
N THR A 143 20.39 -14.13 -7.65
CA THR A 143 20.07 -15.55 -7.58
C THR A 143 18.88 -15.82 -6.65
N GLN A 144 18.85 -15.22 -5.47
CA GLN A 144 17.74 -15.30 -4.53
C GLN A 144 16.45 -14.74 -5.15
N LEU A 145 16.51 -13.56 -5.75
CA LEU A 145 15.39 -12.93 -6.47
C LEU A 145 14.83 -13.89 -7.54
N ASN A 146 15.66 -14.39 -8.43
CA ASN A 146 15.21 -15.24 -9.53
C ASN A 146 14.66 -16.59 -9.06
N GLY A 147 15.23 -17.17 -8.00
CA GLY A 147 14.67 -18.33 -7.33
C GLY A 147 13.26 -18.08 -6.80
N LEU A 148 13.03 -16.92 -6.18
CA LEU A 148 11.72 -16.49 -5.71
C LEU A 148 10.74 -16.29 -6.87
N LEU A 149 11.13 -15.55 -7.91
CA LEU A 149 10.27 -15.26 -9.06
C LEU A 149 9.87 -16.53 -9.83
N LEU A 150 10.76 -17.50 -9.98
CA LEU A 150 10.46 -18.79 -10.59
C LEU A 150 9.43 -19.59 -9.78
N GLN A 151 9.52 -19.59 -8.46
CA GLN A 151 8.51 -20.24 -7.61
C GLN A 151 7.15 -19.55 -7.72
N ILE A 152 7.14 -18.23 -7.67
CA ILE A 152 5.93 -17.44 -7.85
C ILE A 152 5.31 -17.69 -9.23
N ALA A 153 6.09 -17.59 -10.31
CA ALA A 153 5.61 -17.73 -11.68
C ALA A 153 4.94 -19.08 -11.95
N ARG A 154 5.48 -20.18 -11.40
CA ARG A 154 4.88 -21.51 -11.47
C ARG A 154 3.47 -21.58 -10.90
N LYS A 155 3.11 -20.66 -10.02
CA LYS A 155 1.81 -20.56 -9.36
C LYS A 155 0.89 -19.51 -9.99
N LEU A 156 1.46 -18.50 -10.66
CA LEU A 156 0.70 -17.47 -11.37
C LEU A 156 -0.19 -18.03 -12.50
N GLU A 157 0.12 -19.22 -13.02
CA GLU A 157 -0.73 -19.91 -13.98
C GLU A 157 -2.12 -20.26 -13.44
N LYS A 158 -2.32 -20.21 -12.12
CA LYS A 158 -3.63 -20.38 -11.45
C LYS A 158 -3.80 -19.35 -10.33
N PRO A 159 -3.92 -18.05 -10.64
CA PRO A 159 -4.20 -17.08 -9.60
C PRO A 159 -5.55 -17.41 -8.96
N GLU A 160 -5.56 -17.71 -7.67
CA GLU A 160 -6.75 -17.47 -6.89
C GLU A 160 -6.97 -15.95 -6.90
N ARG A 161 -7.76 -15.45 -7.82
CA ARG A 161 -8.21 -14.06 -7.79
C ARG A 161 -8.92 -13.88 -6.47
N VAL A 162 -8.23 -13.24 -5.54
CA VAL A 162 -8.84 -12.86 -4.27
C VAL A 162 -10.12 -12.12 -4.61
N LYS A 163 -11.21 -12.52 -3.98
CA LYS A 163 -12.55 -12.00 -4.18
C LYS A 163 -12.53 -10.49 -4.45
N LYS A 164 -13.15 -10.08 -5.56
CA LYS A 164 -13.55 -8.70 -5.76
C LYS A 164 -14.10 -8.15 -4.45
N LEU A 165 -13.68 -6.95 -4.09
CA LEU A 165 -14.09 -6.30 -2.83
C LEU A 165 -15.59 -6.50 -2.58
N ASP A 166 -15.92 -6.69 -1.33
CA ASP A 166 -17.30 -6.58 -0.91
C ASP A 166 -17.77 -5.11 -1.04
N ARG A 167 -19.06 -4.88 -0.86
CA ARG A 167 -19.64 -3.53 -0.99
C ARG A 167 -19.01 -2.49 -0.06
N ILE A 168 -18.46 -2.90 1.07
CA ILE A 168 -17.77 -1.99 2.00
C ILE A 168 -16.40 -1.62 1.46
N GLY A 169 -15.70 -2.55 0.82
CA GLY A 169 -14.48 -2.26 0.09
C GLY A 169 -14.69 -1.24 -1.03
N GLU A 170 -15.79 -1.33 -1.77
CA GLU A 170 -16.16 -0.33 -2.78
C GLU A 170 -16.41 1.07 -2.17
N VAL A 171 -17.03 1.13 -0.99
CA VAL A 171 -17.21 2.38 -0.23
C VAL A 171 -15.87 2.95 0.23
N LEU A 172 -14.97 2.12 0.75
CA LEU A 172 -13.61 2.53 1.13
C LEU A 172 -12.86 3.11 -0.08
N HIS A 173 -12.92 2.42 -1.21
CA HIS A 173 -12.35 2.89 -2.47
C HIS A 173 -12.89 4.27 -2.84
N PHE A 174 -14.21 4.46 -2.82
CA PHE A 174 -14.83 5.74 -3.11
C PHE A 174 -14.34 6.86 -2.18
N ILE A 175 -14.25 6.60 -0.87
CA ILE A 175 -13.73 7.56 0.10
C ILE A 175 -12.29 7.94 -0.25
N HIS A 176 -11.43 6.97 -0.54
CA HIS A 176 -10.02 7.25 -0.87
C HIS A 176 -9.81 7.98 -2.19
N THR A 177 -10.69 7.80 -3.16
CA THR A 177 -10.60 8.50 -4.46
C THR A 177 -11.22 9.89 -4.45
N ASN A 178 -12.12 10.18 -3.49
CA ASN A 178 -12.89 11.42 -3.45
C ASN A 178 -12.82 12.16 -2.10
N PHE A 179 -11.82 11.85 -1.25
CA PHE A 179 -11.71 12.43 0.10
C PHE A 179 -11.67 13.96 0.11
N ASP A 180 -11.17 14.56 -0.96
CA ASP A 180 -11.07 15.99 -1.19
C ASP A 180 -12.42 16.66 -1.48
N LYS A 181 -13.45 15.89 -1.81
CA LYS A 181 -14.81 16.33 -2.10
C LYS A 181 -15.72 16.21 -0.88
N GLU A 182 -16.88 16.81 -0.98
CA GLU A 182 -17.94 16.59 0.00
C GLU A 182 -18.49 15.16 -0.13
N ILE A 183 -18.43 14.40 0.96
CA ILE A 183 -18.96 13.03 1.04
C ILE A 183 -19.94 12.97 2.20
N SER A 184 -21.21 12.66 1.88
CA SER A 184 -22.26 12.45 2.87
C SER A 184 -22.67 10.98 2.96
N LEU A 185 -23.26 10.60 4.10
CA LEU A 185 -23.81 9.27 4.29
C LEU A 185 -24.92 8.96 3.27
N GLU A 186 -25.75 9.95 2.96
CA GLU A 186 -26.83 9.83 2.00
C GLU A 186 -26.30 9.59 0.59
N GLN A 187 -25.24 10.32 0.21
CA GLN A 187 -24.57 10.11 -1.07
C GLN A 187 -24.02 8.69 -1.18
N LEU A 188 -23.27 8.21 -0.18
CA LEU A 188 -22.73 6.86 -0.17
C LEU A 188 -23.84 5.80 -0.23
N SER A 189 -24.90 5.99 0.55
CA SER A 189 -26.05 5.08 0.57
C SER A 189 -26.71 4.95 -0.80
N ARG A 190 -26.87 6.06 -1.51
CA ARG A 190 -27.44 6.08 -2.88
C ARG A 190 -26.48 5.46 -3.89
N THR A 191 -25.20 5.82 -3.85
CA THR A 191 -24.19 5.34 -4.81
C THR A 191 -24.01 3.84 -4.74
N PHE A 192 -24.02 3.27 -3.53
CA PHE A 192 -23.77 1.83 -3.33
C PHE A 192 -25.03 1.00 -3.10
N TYR A 193 -26.21 1.59 -3.22
CA TYR A 193 -27.51 0.92 -3.00
C TYR A 193 -27.59 0.23 -1.65
N LEU A 194 -27.10 0.89 -0.59
CA LEU A 194 -27.12 0.42 0.78
C LEU A 194 -28.02 1.31 1.64
N SER A 195 -28.76 0.74 2.58
CA SER A 195 -29.45 1.60 3.56
C SER A 195 -28.40 2.27 4.48
N PRO A 196 -28.64 3.54 4.95
CA PRO A 196 -27.74 4.23 5.84
C PRO A 196 -27.36 3.42 7.08
N TYR A 197 -28.35 2.75 7.67
CA TYR A 197 -28.15 1.88 8.84
C TYR A 197 -27.20 0.70 8.55
N TYR A 198 -27.47 -0.03 7.47
CA TYR A 198 -26.62 -1.15 7.06
C TYR A 198 -25.19 -0.69 6.76
N LEU A 199 -25.06 0.40 6.00
CA LEU A 199 -23.76 0.98 5.64
C LEU A 199 -22.96 1.35 6.90
N CYS A 200 -23.54 2.10 7.84
CA CYS A 200 -22.85 2.47 9.09
C CYS A 200 -22.42 1.27 9.91
N ARG A 201 -23.28 0.26 10.04
CA ARG A 201 -23.02 -0.97 10.83
C ARG A 201 -21.90 -1.78 10.21
N GLU A 202 -21.99 -2.10 8.93
CA GLU A 202 -20.99 -2.94 8.25
C GLU A 202 -19.67 -2.19 8.09
N PHE A 203 -19.70 -0.88 7.80
CA PHE A 203 -18.50 -0.06 7.75
C PHE A 203 -17.76 -0.05 9.10
N LYS A 204 -18.49 0.15 10.20
CA LYS A 204 -17.89 0.10 11.55
C LYS A 204 -17.35 -1.29 11.90
N LYS A 205 -18.04 -2.36 11.49
CA LYS A 205 -17.58 -3.74 11.67
C LYS A 205 -16.26 -4.01 10.90
N HIS A 206 -16.13 -3.43 9.69
CA HIS A 206 -14.95 -3.60 8.83
C HIS A 206 -13.75 -2.75 9.27
N THR A 207 -14.00 -1.52 9.71
CA THR A 207 -12.96 -0.50 9.93
C THR A 207 -12.75 -0.12 11.40
N ASN A 208 -13.57 -0.66 12.31
CA ASN A 208 -13.65 -0.28 13.73
C ASN A 208 -13.90 1.22 13.99
N THR A 209 -14.32 1.98 12.96
CA THR A 209 -14.54 3.42 13.05
C THR A 209 -15.77 3.85 12.27
N THR A 210 -16.25 5.07 12.49
CA THR A 210 -17.37 5.62 11.69
C THR A 210 -16.87 6.16 10.36
N ILE A 211 -17.76 6.26 9.35
CA ILE A 211 -17.46 6.81 8.03
C ILE A 211 -16.86 8.21 8.14
N VAL A 212 -17.45 9.08 9.00
CA VAL A 212 -16.97 10.46 9.19
C VAL A 212 -15.57 10.48 9.82
N GLN A 213 -15.33 9.65 10.83
CA GLN A 213 -14.01 9.53 11.45
C GLN A 213 -12.99 9.03 10.42
N TYR A 214 -13.32 7.99 9.68
CA TYR A 214 -12.47 7.42 8.64
C TYR A 214 -12.12 8.46 7.57
N LEU A 215 -13.11 9.19 7.04
CA LEU A 215 -12.90 10.27 6.07
C LEU A 215 -11.98 11.36 6.63
N ASN A 216 -12.20 11.79 7.88
CA ASN A 216 -11.35 12.79 8.52
C ASN A 216 -9.90 12.31 8.66
N VAL A 217 -9.69 11.05 9.05
CA VAL A 217 -8.34 10.45 9.11
C VAL A 217 -7.69 10.44 7.73
N THR A 218 -8.39 9.96 6.71
CA THR A 218 -7.89 9.96 5.33
C THR A 218 -7.47 11.36 4.88
N ARG A 219 -8.27 12.39 5.18
CA ARG A 219 -7.97 13.79 4.88
C ARG A 219 -6.72 14.29 5.61
N ILE A 220 -6.63 14.03 6.92
CA ILE A 220 -5.49 14.49 7.74
C ILE A 220 -4.19 13.81 7.33
N MET A 221 -4.22 12.53 7.01
CA MET A 221 -3.03 11.83 6.53
C MET A 221 -2.52 12.39 5.20
N ASN A 222 -3.45 12.70 4.29
CA ASN A 222 -3.12 13.42 3.05
C ASN A 222 -2.56 14.81 3.32
N ALA A 223 -3.09 15.53 4.33
CA ALA A 223 -2.59 16.83 4.74
C ALA A 223 -1.17 16.76 5.34
N GLN A 224 -0.90 15.81 6.23
CA GLN A 224 0.43 15.60 6.81
C GLN A 224 1.48 15.37 5.71
N ARG A 225 1.16 14.54 4.73
CA ARG A 225 2.06 14.29 3.62
C ARG A 225 2.32 15.55 2.79
N LYS A 226 1.27 16.33 2.45
CA LYS A 226 1.44 17.59 1.73
C LYS A 226 2.28 18.60 2.52
N LEU A 227 2.15 18.66 3.84
CA LEU A 227 2.99 19.50 4.71
C LEU A 227 4.47 19.12 4.63
N MET A 228 4.79 17.82 4.50
CA MET A 228 6.16 17.33 4.39
C MET A 228 6.75 17.46 2.97
N GLU A 229 5.92 17.31 1.94
CA GLU A 229 6.37 17.19 0.55
C GLU A 229 6.27 18.52 -0.25
N THR A 230 5.59 19.54 0.30
CA THR A 230 5.34 20.80 -0.43
C THR A 230 5.56 22.02 0.46
N ASN A 231 5.75 23.19 -0.17
CA ASN A 231 5.79 24.49 0.50
C ASN A 231 4.42 25.19 0.50
N GLN A 232 3.32 24.46 0.35
CA GLN A 232 1.99 25.03 0.36
C GLN A 232 1.60 25.55 1.74
N SER A 233 0.75 26.58 1.78
CA SER A 233 0.21 27.08 3.04
C SER A 233 -0.76 26.08 3.67
N ILE A 234 -0.85 26.09 5.00
CA ILE A 234 -1.80 25.23 5.74
C ILE A 234 -3.23 25.46 5.28
N THR A 235 -3.59 26.69 4.96
CA THR A 235 -4.93 27.04 4.44
C THR A 235 -5.19 26.39 3.09
N GLN A 236 -4.20 26.37 2.20
CA GLN A 236 -4.31 25.73 0.90
C GLN A 236 -4.42 24.21 1.06
N ILE A 237 -3.56 23.60 1.86
CA ILE A 237 -3.57 22.16 2.16
C ILE A 237 -4.92 21.74 2.75
N SER A 238 -5.46 22.54 3.69
CA SER A 238 -6.77 22.28 4.30
C SER A 238 -7.87 22.18 3.25
N ARG A 239 -7.92 23.11 2.29
CA ARG A 239 -8.91 23.12 1.20
C ARG A 239 -8.72 21.94 0.25
N GLU A 240 -7.50 21.69 -0.18
CA GLU A 240 -7.14 20.59 -1.10
C GLU A 240 -7.36 19.21 -0.50
N THR A 241 -7.48 19.11 0.82
CA THR A 241 -7.81 17.87 1.53
C THR A 241 -9.27 17.78 1.96
N GLY A 242 -10.13 18.67 1.44
CA GLY A 242 -11.59 18.59 1.57
C GLY A 242 -12.16 19.21 2.83
N PHE A 243 -11.39 20.05 3.55
CA PHE A 243 -11.95 20.84 4.66
C PHE A 243 -12.41 22.20 4.19
N SER A 244 -13.70 22.49 4.38
CA SER A 244 -14.29 23.79 4.08
C SER A 244 -13.93 24.88 5.09
N ASN A 245 -13.44 24.50 6.29
CA ASN A 245 -13.16 25.41 7.39
C ASN A 245 -11.82 25.07 8.05
N ILE A 246 -10.91 26.05 8.09
CA ILE A 246 -9.56 25.92 8.66
C ILE A 246 -9.58 25.65 10.17
N THR A 247 -10.56 26.20 10.91
CA THR A 247 -10.68 25.96 12.36
C THR A 247 -11.06 24.50 12.62
N HIS A 248 -11.97 23.94 11.81
CA HIS A 248 -12.32 22.52 11.87
C HIS A 248 -11.13 21.65 11.51
N PHE A 249 -10.40 21.99 10.43
CA PHE A 249 -9.16 21.31 10.04
C PHE A 249 -8.15 21.25 11.21
N ASN A 250 -7.81 22.40 11.79
CA ASN A 250 -6.82 22.46 12.87
C ASN A 250 -7.23 21.62 14.08
N ARG A 251 -8.50 21.64 14.46
CA ARG A 251 -9.03 20.83 15.55
C ARG A 251 -8.91 19.34 15.27
N VAL A 252 -9.32 18.91 14.06
CA VAL A 252 -9.26 17.51 13.65
C VAL A 252 -7.82 17.06 13.47
N PHE A 253 -6.96 17.89 12.90
CA PHE A 253 -5.53 17.63 12.74
C PHE A 253 -4.89 17.34 14.11
N LYS A 254 -5.06 18.27 15.07
CA LYS A 254 -4.53 18.10 16.44
C LYS A 254 -5.10 16.87 17.15
N SER A 255 -6.38 16.57 16.95
CA SER A 255 -7.02 15.40 17.55
C SER A 255 -6.45 14.06 17.02
N ILE A 256 -6.02 14.01 15.76
CA ILE A 256 -5.52 12.78 15.13
C ILE A 256 -4.00 12.64 15.29
N THR A 257 -3.27 13.74 15.18
CA THR A 257 -1.78 13.73 15.17
C THR A 257 -1.15 14.02 16.52
N GLY A 258 -1.91 14.59 17.45
CA GLY A 258 -1.42 15.06 18.76
C GLY A 258 -0.78 16.45 18.73
N VAL A 259 -0.44 16.98 17.54
CA VAL A 259 0.25 18.27 17.35
C VAL A 259 -0.55 19.19 16.43
N SER A 260 -0.22 20.47 16.41
CA SER A 260 -0.83 21.42 15.45
C SER A 260 -0.16 21.32 14.07
N PRO A 261 -0.87 21.73 12.98
CA PRO A 261 -0.26 21.71 11.63
C PRO A 261 0.95 22.64 11.46
N THR A 262 1.19 23.54 12.40
CA THR A 262 2.31 24.49 12.43
C THR A 262 3.54 24.00 13.16
N GLN A 263 3.45 22.86 13.80
CA GLN A 263 4.55 22.18 14.52
C GLN A 263 5.15 21.04 13.68
#